data_02a905beb3dd0cecc8baffc62b86113c
#
_entry.id   02a905beb3dd0cecc8baffc62b86113c
#
_cell.length_a   1.000
_cell.length_b   1.000
_cell.length_c   1.000
_cell.angle_alpha   90.00
_cell.angle_beta   90.00
_cell.angle_gamma   90.00
#
_symmetry.space_group_name_H-M   'P 1'
#
loop_
_entity.id
_entity.type
_entity.pdbx_description
1 polymer ?
#
loop_
_entity_poly.entity_id
_entity_poly.type
_entity_poly.pdbx_seq_one_letter_code
_entity_poly.pdbx_strand_id
1 'polypeptide(L)'
;MKLAIITDTHWGARNDSQAFAEYFRRFYEDIFFPTLMERDIRTVVHMGDIVDRRKFINYKTLYQMRQIFFDTCWDRYISLHAIIGNHDTFFKNTNQVNSMDCLRMMMNGDEGDGGGMVRIYHEPTEFVFDGTKVFFQPWICPENKQQSLDAIAK
;
A
#
# COMPACT_ATOMS: atom_id res chain seq x y z
N MET A 1 11.98 -0.26 17.16
CA MET A 1 11.09 0.48 16.23
C MET A 1 9.65 0.02 16.41
N LYS A 2 8.64 0.89 16.14
CA LYS A 2 7.22 0.53 16.05
C LYS A 2 6.79 0.68 14.60
N LEU A 3 5.95 -0.23 14.10
CA LEU A 3 5.30 -0.12 12.80
C LEU A 3 3.81 -0.48 12.92
N ALA A 4 2.99 0.04 12.01
CA ALA A 4 1.61 -0.35 11.87
C ALA A 4 1.44 -1.26 10.64
N ILE A 5 0.59 -2.25 10.76
CA ILE A 5 0.23 -3.14 9.64
C ILE A 5 -1.23 -2.92 9.30
N ILE A 6 -1.52 -2.71 8.02
CA ILE A 6 -2.87 -2.60 7.48
C ILE A 6 -2.97 -3.48 6.22
N THR A 7 -4.15 -3.99 5.93
CA THR A 7 -4.38 -4.88 4.78
C THR A 7 -5.77 -4.66 4.20
N ASP A 8 -5.98 -5.09 2.96
CA ASP A 8 -7.32 -5.23 2.35
C ASP A 8 -8.17 -3.96 2.44
N THR A 9 -7.59 -2.81 2.10
CA THR A 9 -8.29 -1.53 2.19
C THR A 9 -9.33 -1.32 1.09
N HIS A 10 -9.20 -2.06 -0.03
CA HIS A 10 -10.19 -2.15 -1.10
C HIS A 10 -10.85 -0.80 -1.46
N TRP A 11 -10.03 0.23 -1.73
CA TRP A 11 -10.56 1.51 -2.19
C TRP A 11 -11.43 1.33 -3.43
N GLY A 12 -12.66 1.84 -3.38
CA GLY A 12 -13.68 1.61 -4.41
C GLY A 12 -14.60 0.41 -4.16
N ALA A 13 -14.54 -0.17 -2.95
CA ALA A 13 -15.38 -1.29 -2.53
C ALA A 13 -16.89 -1.01 -2.73
N ARG A 14 -17.64 -2.09 -2.94
CA ARG A 14 -19.09 -2.03 -3.16
C ARG A 14 -19.49 -1.09 -4.29
N ASN A 15 -18.77 -1.17 -5.42
CA ASN A 15 -19.00 -0.36 -6.61
C ASN A 15 -18.92 1.15 -6.33
N ASP A 16 -17.83 1.58 -5.69
CA ASP A 16 -17.57 2.97 -5.28
C ASP A 16 -18.65 3.55 -4.35
N SER A 17 -19.17 2.72 -3.46
CA SER A 17 -20.21 3.15 -2.52
C SER A 17 -19.75 4.33 -1.67
N GLN A 18 -20.49 5.43 -1.73
CA GLN A 18 -20.19 6.64 -0.97
C GLN A 18 -20.31 6.42 0.54
N ALA A 19 -21.23 5.57 0.99
CA ALA A 19 -21.38 5.23 2.39
C ALA A 19 -20.12 4.50 2.91
N PHE A 20 -19.55 3.57 2.12
CA PHE A 20 -18.29 2.91 2.45
C PHE A 20 -17.11 3.87 2.42
N ALA A 21 -17.02 4.72 1.39
CA ALA A 21 -15.96 5.72 1.29
C ALA A 21 -15.95 6.66 2.50
N GLU A 22 -17.12 7.12 2.94
CA GLU A 22 -17.25 7.98 4.12
C GLU A 22 -16.89 7.25 5.42
N TYR A 23 -17.25 5.98 5.54
CA TYR A 23 -16.88 5.15 6.68
C TYR A 23 -15.34 4.98 6.78
N PHE A 24 -14.68 4.66 5.66
CA PHE A 24 -13.22 4.57 5.61
C PHE A 24 -12.53 5.91 5.85
N ARG A 25 -13.08 7.02 5.31
CA ARG A 25 -12.55 8.36 5.58
C ARG A 25 -12.47 8.62 7.08
N ARG A 26 -13.58 8.39 7.81
CA ARG A 26 -13.61 8.55 9.28
C ARG A 26 -12.62 7.65 9.99
N PHE A 27 -12.49 6.40 9.55
CA PHE A 27 -11.50 5.49 10.12
C PHE A 27 -10.09 6.07 10.00
N TYR A 28 -9.70 6.57 8.82
CA TYR A 28 -8.38 7.13 8.62
C TYR A 28 -8.16 8.43 9.38
N GLU A 29 -9.11 9.36 9.28
CA GLU A 29 -8.97 10.70 9.86
C GLU A 29 -9.11 10.71 11.38
N ASP A 30 -10.05 9.93 11.94
CA ASP A 30 -10.42 9.99 13.35
C ASP A 30 -9.70 8.93 14.20
N ILE A 31 -9.25 7.83 13.59
CA ILE A 31 -8.69 6.68 14.32
C ILE A 31 -7.26 6.37 13.89
N PHE A 32 -7.06 6.00 12.61
CA PHE A 32 -5.81 5.44 12.14
C PHE A 32 -4.65 6.44 12.28
N PHE A 33 -4.70 7.56 11.58
CA PHE A 33 -3.62 8.55 11.63
C PHE A 33 -3.44 9.19 13.01
N PRO A 34 -4.47 9.56 13.76
CA PRO A 34 -4.31 10.02 15.14
C PRO A 34 -3.59 8.99 16.03
N THR A 35 -3.95 7.71 15.91
CA THR A 35 -3.29 6.63 16.67
C THR A 35 -1.81 6.48 16.29
N LEU A 36 -1.46 6.61 15.01
CA LEU A 36 -0.06 6.58 14.58
C LEU A 36 0.74 7.72 15.22
N MET A 37 0.16 8.92 15.23
CA MET A 37 0.82 10.11 15.81
C MET A 37 0.96 9.98 17.32
N GLU A 38 -0.09 9.60 18.04
CA GLU A 38 -0.07 9.40 19.48
C GLU A 38 0.99 8.39 19.91
N ARG A 39 1.15 7.31 19.13
CA ARG A 39 2.11 6.24 19.42
C ARG A 39 3.50 6.46 18.84
N ASP A 40 3.72 7.57 18.17
CA ASP A 40 4.93 7.87 17.40
C ASP A 40 5.32 6.73 16.44
N ILE A 41 4.36 6.32 15.60
CA ILE A 41 4.56 5.33 14.56
C ILE A 41 4.72 6.07 13.23
N ARG A 42 5.88 5.89 12.59
CA ARG A 42 6.25 6.55 11.32
C ARG A 42 6.44 5.56 10.18
N THR A 43 6.08 4.30 10.39
CA THR A 43 6.19 3.27 9.37
C THR A 43 4.88 2.49 9.30
N VAL A 44 4.31 2.42 8.10
CA VAL A 44 3.12 1.64 7.79
C VAL A 44 3.50 0.56 6.78
N VAL A 45 3.10 -0.66 7.06
CA VAL A 45 3.18 -1.79 6.13
C VAL A 45 1.78 -2.12 5.64
N HIS A 46 1.58 -2.05 4.32
CA HIS A 46 0.34 -2.45 3.68
C HIS A 46 0.48 -3.81 3.01
N MET A 47 -0.36 -4.76 3.42
CA MET A 47 -0.25 -6.16 3.00
C MET A 47 -1.00 -6.47 1.69
N GLY A 48 -1.18 -5.47 0.81
CA GLY A 48 -1.81 -5.62 -0.50
C GLY A 48 -3.32 -5.42 -0.49
N ASP A 49 -3.92 -5.60 -1.67
CA ASP A 49 -5.34 -5.36 -1.96
C ASP A 49 -5.79 -3.94 -1.55
N ILE A 50 -5.01 -2.96 -2.03
CA ILE A 50 -5.26 -1.55 -1.77
C ILE A 50 -6.51 -1.08 -2.52
N VAL A 51 -6.64 -1.50 -3.80
CA VAL A 51 -7.82 -1.19 -4.60
C VAL A 51 -8.76 -2.38 -4.72
N ASP A 52 -10.05 -2.11 -4.88
CA ASP A 52 -11.06 -3.18 -4.97
C ASP A 52 -11.07 -3.89 -6.33
N ARG A 53 -10.74 -3.17 -7.40
CA ARG A 53 -10.89 -3.68 -8.77
C ARG A 53 -9.58 -3.65 -9.55
N ARG A 54 -9.29 -4.76 -10.22
CA ARG A 54 -8.04 -4.98 -10.97
C ARG A 54 -7.83 -4.05 -12.16
N LYS A 55 -8.90 -3.71 -12.89
CA LYS A 55 -8.78 -3.15 -14.24
C LYS A 55 -9.04 -1.66 -14.33
N PHE A 56 -9.65 -1.08 -13.34
CA PHE A 56 -9.96 0.34 -13.32
C PHE A 56 -10.24 0.84 -11.90
N ILE A 57 -10.04 2.11 -11.71
CA ILE A 57 -10.41 2.83 -10.50
C ILE A 57 -11.24 4.04 -10.90
N ASN A 58 -12.28 4.34 -10.13
CA ASN A 58 -13.06 5.56 -10.29
C ASN A 58 -12.21 6.77 -9.92
N TYR A 59 -12.21 7.83 -10.72
CA TYR A 59 -11.41 9.03 -10.45
C TYR A 59 -11.71 9.69 -9.11
N LYS A 60 -12.97 9.65 -8.66
CA LYS A 60 -13.34 10.17 -7.32
C LYS A 60 -12.71 9.32 -6.22
N THR A 61 -12.76 8.01 -6.35
CA THR A 61 -12.11 7.08 -5.41
C THR A 61 -10.60 7.28 -5.40
N LEU A 62 -9.97 7.39 -6.56
CA LEU A 62 -8.55 7.66 -6.70
C LEU A 62 -8.15 8.98 -6.00
N TYR A 63 -8.92 10.05 -6.24
CA TYR A 63 -8.68 11.34 -5.62
C TYR A 63 -8.82 11.29 -4.09
N GLN A 64 -9.89 10.63 -3.59
CA GLN A 64 -10.12 10.48 -2.15
C GLN A 64 -9.01 9.63 -1.49
N MET A 65 -8.63 8.52 -2.10
CA MET A 65 -7.55 7.67 -1.63
C MET A 65 -6.24 8.46 -1.53
N ARG A 66 -5.90 9.22 -2.57
CA ARG A 66 -4.73 10.08 -2.57
C ARG A 66 -4.76 11.05 -1.40
N GLN A 67 -5.81 11.88 -1.30
CA GLN A 67 -5.91 12.91 -0.26
C GLN A 67 -5.92 12.34 1.17
N ILE A 68 -6.72 11.31 1.40
CA ILE A 68 -6.95 10.80 2.74
C ILE A 68 -5.77 9.93 3.21
N PHE A 69 -5.18 9.14 2.34
CA PHE A 69 -4.17 8.18 2.74
C PHE A 69 -2.75 8.61 2.34
N PHE A 70 -2.49 8.80 1.05
CA PHE A 70 -1.13 9.03 0.58
C PHE A 70 -0.59 10.42 0.91
N ASP A 71 -1.36 11.49 0.64
CA ASP A 71 -0.95 12.85 0.96
C ASP A 71 -0.78 13.00 2.48
N THR A 72 -1.63 12.35 3.29
CA THR A 72 -1.48 12.33 4.76
C THR A 72 -0.22 11.59 5.20
N CYS A 73 0.14 10.47 4.56
CA CYS A 73 1.41 9.80 4.83
C CYS A 73 2.60 10.72 4.52
N TRP A 74 2.55 11.39 3.38
CA TRP A 74 3.58 12.34 2.95
C TRP A 74 3.73 13.49 3.93
N ASP A 75 2.67 14.20 4.21
CA ASP A 75 2.67 15.40 5.07
C ASP A 75 3.09 15.10 6.52
N ARG A 76 2.87 13.88 6.96
CA ARG A 76 3.22 13.44 8.32
C ARG A 76 4.53 12.65 8.39
N TYR A 77 5.32 12.61 7.30
CA TYR A 77 6.58 11.88 7.22
C TYR A 77 6.44 10.39 7.62
N ILE A 78 5.36 9.75 7.16
CA ILE A 78 5.10 8.33 7.36
C ILE A 78 5.62 7.58 6.14
N SER A 79 6.54 6.64 6.35
CA SER A 79 7.01 5.73 5.31
C SER A 79 6.00 4.61 5.10
N LEU A 80 5.58 4.40 3.85
CA LEU A 80 4.67 3.33 3.45
C LEU A 80 5.45 2.24 2.71
N HIS A 81 5.37 1.02 3.21
CA HIS A 81 5.89 -0.18 2.57
C HIS A 81 4.70 -1.04 2.15
N ALA A 82 4.50 -1.27 0.85
CA ALA A 82 3.35 -1.99 0.34
C ALA A 82 3.76 -3.18 -0.52
N ILE A 83 3.16 -4.34 -0.29
CA ILE A 83 3.23 -5.46 -1.23
C ILE A 83 2.09 -5.36 -2.24
N ILE A 84 2.29 -5.93 -3.42
CA ILE A 84 1.24 -6.07 -4.42
C ILE A 84 0.34 -7.22 -4.03
N GLY A 85 -0.96 -6.92 -3.85
CA GLY A 85 -2.01 -7.91 -3.63
C GLY A 85 -2.65 -8.38 -4.95
N ASN A 86 -3.53 -9.36 -4.87
CA ASN A 86 -4.16 -9.90 -6.07
C ASN A 86 -5.19 -8.96 -6.71
N HIS A 87 -5.78 -8.04 -5.97
CA HIS A 87 -6.65 -7.00 -6.51
C HIS A 87 -5.89 -5.82 -7.13
N ASP A 88 -4.64 -5.64 -6.75
CA ASP A 88 -3.82 -4.53 -7.25
C ASP A 88 -3.30 -4.76 -8.68
N THR A 89 -3.32 -6.01 -9.19
CA THR A 89 -2.78 -6.36 -10.51
C THR A 89 -3.84 -6.35 -11.59
N PHE A 90 -3.49 -5.89 -12.79
CA PHE A 90 -4.37 -5.94 -13.96
C PHE A 90 -4.57 -7.40 -14.46
N PHE A 91 -3.47 -8.12 -14.61
CA PHE A 91 -3.47 -9.52 -15.07
C PHE A 91 -3.37 -10.49 -13.88
N LYS A 92 -3.90 -11.72 -14.06
CA LYS A 92 -3.84 -12.76 -13.03
C LYS A 92 -2.53 -13.56 -13.01
N ASN A 93 -1.65 -13.33 -13.96
CA ASN A 93 -0.43 -14.09 -14.16
C ASN A 93 0.88 -13.32 -13.92
N THR A 94 0.78 -12.02 -13.68
CA THR A 94 1.93 -11.14 -13.46
C THR A 94 1.61 -9.99 -12.49
N ASN A 95 2.60 -9.54 -11.75
CA ASN A 95 2.54 -8.37 -10.88
C ASN A 95 3.04 -7.08 -11.56
N GLN A 96 3.51 -7.14 -12.80
CA GLN A 96 4.17 -6.01 -13.46
C GLN A 96 3.24 -4.86 -13.80
N VAL A 97 1.98 -5.16 -14.16
CA VAL A 97 0.97 -4.13 -14.42
C VAL A 97 0.04 -4.04 -13.23
N ASN A 98 0.21 -3.04 -12.41
CA ASN A 98 -0.51 -2.89 -11.15
C ASN A 98 -0.91 -1.45 -10.87
N SER A 99 -1.87 -1.27 -9.97
CA SER A 99 -2.39 0.04 -9.58
C SER A 99 -1.38 0.86 -8.77
N MET A 100 -0.51 0.20 -8.03
CA MET A 100 0.39 0.85 -7.09
C MET A 100 1.50 1.63 -7.80
N ASP A 101 2.00 1.15 -8.93
CA ASP A 101 2.96 1.91 -9.74
C ASP A 101 2.33 3.16 -10.33
N CYS A 102 1.08 3.07 -10.79
CA CYS A 102 0.34 4.23 -11.26
C CYS A 102 0.16 5.27 -10.15
N LEU A 103 -0.14 4.82 -8.93
CA LEU A 103 -0.28 5.69 -7.77
C LEU A 103 1.04 6.35 -7.37
N ARG A 104 2.13 5.59 -7.34
CA ARG A 104 3.46 6.10 -7.05
C ARG A 104 3.87 7.21 -8.03
N MET A 105 3.62 7.03 -9.32
CA MET A 105 3.90 8.04 -10.35
C MET A 105 3.12 9.35 -10.11
N MET A 106 1.93 9.29 -9.52
CA MET A 106 1.12 10.46 -9.18
C MET A 106 1.58 11.18 -7.91
N MET A 107 2.35 10.52 -7.08
CA MET A 107 2.77 11.05 -5.77
C MET A 107 4.05 11.90 -5.85
N ASN A 108 4.60 12.09 -7.04
CA ASN A 108 5.76 12.92 -7.38
C ASN A 108 6.51 13.53 -6.19
N GLY A 109 7.14 12.71 -5.40
CA GLY A 109 8.20 13.15 -4.55
C GLY A 109 9.47 12.64 -5.21
N ASP A 110 10.30 13.52 -5.74
CA ASP A 110 11.69 13.20 -5.96
C ASP A 110 12.27 12.65 -4.67
N GLU A 111 13.07 11.59 -4.76
CA GLU A 111 13.69 10.91 -3.61
C GLU A 111 14.54 11.86 -2.71
N GLY A 112 14.54 13.15 -2.99
CA GLY A 112 15.31 14.18 -2.31
C GLY A 112 14.53 15.10 -1.36
N ASP A 113 13.21 15.06 -1.32
CA ASP A 113 12.40 16.14 -0.73
C ASP A 113 12.02 15.93 0.75
N GLY A 114 12.52 14.87 1.38
CA GLY A 114 12.35 14.63 2.83
C GLY A 114 10.93 14.29 3.30
N GLY A 115 10.00 14.09 2.38
CA GLY A 115 8.64 13.64 2.68
C GLY A 115 8.55 12.14 2.99
N GLY A 116 7.37 11.65 3.29
CA GLY A 116 7.11 10.22 3.51
C GLY A 116 7.47 9.39 2.27
N MET A 117 8.19 8.30 2.48
CA MET A 117 8.66 7.45 1.38
C MET A 117 7.64 6.35 1.09
N VAL A 118 7.33 6.11 -0.20
CA VAL A 118 6.53 4.96 -0.62
C VAL A 118 7.41 3.93 -1.32
N ARG A 119 7.46 2.73 -0.76
CA ARG A 119 8.14 1.58 -1.34
C ARG A 119 7.12 0.50 -1.69
N ILE A 120 7.17 0.05 -2.94
CA ILE A 120 6.29 -1.00 -3.46
C ILE A 120 7.14 -2.23 -3.77
N TYR A 121 6.74 -3.36 -3.24
CA TYR A 121 7.43 -4.62 -3.42
C TYR A 121 6.68 -5.47 -4.44
N HIS A 122 7.28 -5.65 -5.61
CA HIS A 122 6.76 -6.45 -6.73
C HIS A 122 7.22 -7.89 -6.66
N GLU A 123 8.36 -8.11 -5.99
CA GLU A 123 9.06 -9.39 -5.87
C GLU A 123 9.37 -9.71 -4.41
N PRO A 124 9.63 -10.98 -4.08
CA PRO A 124 10.10 -11.39 -2.76
C PRO A 124 11.33 -10.57 -2.36
N THR A 125 11.24 -9.82 -1.29
CA THR A 125 12.29 -8.87 -0.89
C THR A 125 12.49 -8.88 0.62
N GLU A 126 13.75 -8.98 1.09
CA GLU A 126 14.08 -8.70 2.48
C GLU A 126 14.30 -7.20 2.68
N PHE A 127 13.75 -6.66 3.75
CA PHE A 127 14.01 -5.30 4.20
C PHE A 127 14.33 -5.30 5.70
N VAL A 128 15.26 -4.45 6.11
CA VAL A 128 15.68 -4.37 7.51
C VAL A 128 15.09 -3.11 8.15
N PHE A 129 14.24 -3.31 9.15
CA PHE A 129 13.72 -2.24 10.01
C PHE A 129 14.42 -2.29 11.36
N ASP A 130 15.24 -1.29 11.66
CA ASP A 130 15.92 -1.16 12.97
C ASP A 130 16.58 -2.48 13.43
N GLY A 131 17.32 -3.11 12.51
CA GLY A 131 18.01 -4.39 12.75
C GLY A 131 17.13 -5.64 12.64
N THR A 132 15.82 -5.50 12.51
CA THR A 132 14.89 -6.63 12.30
C THR A 132 14.66 -6.87 10.82
N LYS A 133 14.97 -8.07 10.36
CA LYS A 133 14.68 -8.50 8.99
C LYS A 133 13.19 -8.79 8.83
N VAL A 134 12.59 -8.22 7.82
CA VAL A 134 11.21 -8.45 7.41
C VAL A 134 11.21 -8.92 5.96
N PHE A 135 10.56 -10.02 5.69
CA PHE A 135 10.43 -10.58 4.36
C PHE A 135 9.07 -10.16 3.77
N PHE A 136 9.12 -9.41 2.68
CA PHE A 136 7.96 -8.98 1.92
C PHE A 136 7.69 -9.95 0.78
N GLN A 137 6.57 -10.67 0.85
CA GLN A 137 6.11 -11.57 -0.19
C GLN A 137 4.86 -11.00 -0.85
N PRO A 138 4.95 -10.44 -2.07
CA PRO A 138 3.78 -10.01 -2.83
C PRO A 138 2.94 -11.21 -3.30
N TRP A 139 1.78 -10.94 -3.88
CA TRP A 139 0.92 -11.99 -4.42
C TRP A 139 1.70 -12.95 -5.35
N ILE A 140 1.58 -14.23 -5.03
CA ILE A 140 2.23 -15.29 -5.80
C ILE A 140 1.36 -15.60 -7.02
N CYS A 141 1.86 -15.26 -8.21
CA CYS A 141 1.23 -15.52 -9.48
C CYS A 141 2.08 -16.49 -10.33
N PRO A 142 1.59 -16.99 -11.48
CA PRO A 142 2.34 -17.90 -12.34
C PRO A 142 3.75 -17.43 -12.69
N GLU A 143 3.93 -16.13 -12.94
CA GLU A 143 5.23 -15.56 -13.35
C GLU A 143 6.28 -15.64 -12.23
N ASN A 144 5.91 -15.34 -10.99
CA ASN A 144 6.86 -15.25 -9.87
C ASN A 144 6.85 -16.49 -8.96
N LYS A 145 6.05 -17.52 -9.27
CA LYS A 145 5.82 -18.66 -8.38
C LYS A 145 7.12 -19.35 -7.94
N GLN A 146 7.98 -19.69 -8.88
CA GLN A 146 9.21 -20.42 -8.56
C GLN A 146 10.15 -19.56 -7.71
N GLN A 147 10.34 -18.31 -8.11
CA GLN A 147 11.16 -17.34 -7.36
C GLN A 147 10.64 -17.15 -5.93
N SER A 148 9.31 -17.04 -5.77
CA SER A 148 8.68 -16.89 -4.46
C SER A 148 8.90 -18.10 -3.56
N LEU A 149 8.72 -19.32 -4.10
CA LEU A 149 8.95 -20.55 -3.35
C LEU A 149 10.41 -20.71 -2.94
N ASP A 150 11.34 -20.41 -3.84
CA ASP A 150 12.78 -20.46 -3.57
C ASP A 150 13.21 -19.43 -2.51
N ALA A 151 12.56 -18.26 -2.50
CA ALA A 151 12.84 -17.23 -1.51
C ALA A 151 12.28 -17.57 -0.11
N ILE A 152 11.08 -18.18 -0.05
CA ILE A 152 10.47 -18.63 1.22
C ILE A 152 11.25 -19.80 1.85
N ALA A 153 11.90 -20.63 1.03
CA ALA A 153 12.61 -21.80 1.50
C ALA A 153 14.02 -21.51 2.10
N LYS A 154 14.48 -20.27 2.01
CA LYS A 154 15.77 -19.80 2.55
C LYS A 154 15.66 -19.34 3.99
#